data_3acc8faece038bf76f334548bb24c65d
#
_entry.id   3acc8faece038bf76f334548bb24c65d
#
_cell.length_a   1.000
_cell.length_b   1.000
_cell.length_c   1.000
_cell.angle_alpha   90.00
_cell.angle_beta   90.00
_cell.angle_gamma   90.00
#
_symmetry.space_group_name_H-M   'P 1'
#
loop_
_entity.id
_entity.type
_entity.pdbx_description
1 polymer ?
#
loop_
_entity_poly.entity_id
_entity_poly.type
_entity_poly.pdbx_seq_one_letter_code
_entity_poly.pdbx_strand_id
1 'polypeptide(L)'
;MAVSANRLELLQIADAVAREKSISRDIVLASMEDALQKAARSRYGQETEIRVEINPRTGEVRTSRLMLVVDQIENDATQILLIDARKRNPAAQVGDWIAETLPPFDFGRIAAQSAKQVIVQKVREAERDRQYQEYKDRIGEIVNGVVKRVEYGNVIIDLGRGEAIVRRDELIPREMFRPGDRIRAYVYDVRREQRGPQIFLSRTHPQFMAKLFGQEVPEIYDGIIEVKSVARDPGSRAKIAVISRDSSIDPVGACVGMRGSRVQAVVNELQGEKIDIIPWSADAATFIVNALQPAEVVKVVLDEDSARIEVVVPDDQLSLAIGRRGQNVRLASQLTGWDIDILTEAEESERRQKEFVERTNTFMQALDVDEVVGQLLASEGFRSVEELAYVEPAELASIEGFDEETAEEIQNRARDYLARIEGEQDARRKELGVADELREINGMTSAIMVKLGENDVKNIEDLAGCATDDLVGWTERKDGETIKNAGFLDGIDLSRDEAEAMIMDARVKAGWVEAPAEVAAEDDSQG
;
A
#
# COMPACT_ATOMS: atom_id res chain seq x y z
N MET A 1 38.42 43.25 -35.16
CA MET A 1 37.01 43.67 -35.12
C MET A 1 36.00 42.50 -35.12
N ALA A 2 36.29 41.35 -35.68
CA ALA A 2 35.36 40.20 -35.66
C ALA A 2 35.09 39.56 -34.27
N VAL A 3 36.06 39.63 -33.32
CA VAL A 3 35.94 39.02 -31.97
C VAL A 3 34.98 39.83 -31.06
N SER A 4 34.81 41.15 -31.30
CA SER A 4 33.91 41.95 -30.45
C SER A 4 32.42 41.84 -30.83
N ALA A 5 32.13 41.58 -32.09
CA ALA A 5 30.76 41.38 -32.57
C ALA A 5 30.17 40.05 -32.02
N ASN A 6 31.00 39.00 -31.94
CA ASN A 6 30.60 37.69 -31.45
C ASN A 6 30.27 37.68 -29.93
N ARG A 7 30.86 38.57 -29.13
CA ARG A 7 30.67 38.67 -27.68
C ARG A 7 29.29 39.26 -27.31
N LEU A 8 28.90 40.35 -28.01
CA LEU A 8 27.58 40.98 -27.82
C LEU A 8 26.43 40.10 -28.33
N GLU A 9 26.67 39.36 -29.40
CA GLU A 9 25.72 38.43 -30.00
C GLU A 9 25.35 37.30 -29.05
N LEU A 10 26.34 36.75 -28.29
CA LEU A 10 26.12 35.72 -27.27
C LEU A 10 25.17 36.21 -26.15
N LEU A 11 25.39 37.41 -25.65
CA LEU A 11 24.54 37.98 -24.62
C LEU A 11 23.11 38.28 -25.12
N GLN A 12 22.99 38.76 -26.36
CA GLN A 12 21.70 39.01 -27.01
C GLN A 12 20.90 37.72 -27.19
N ILE A 13 21.56 36.63 -27.59
CA ILE A 13 20.96 35.29 -27.71
C ILE A 13 20.51 34.83 -26.34
N ALA A 14 21.35 34.97 -25.30
CA ALA A 14 20.99 34.58 -23.93
C ALA A 14 19.77 35.35 -23.42
N ASP A 15 19.71 36.67 -23.65
CA ASP A 15 18.60 37.53 -23.26
C ASP A 15 17.31 37.20 -24.03
N ALA A 16 17.41 36.93 -25.33
CA ALA A 16 16.26 36.55 -26.15
C ALA A 16 15.65 35.20 -25.68
N VAL A 17 16.48 34.21 -25.44
CA VAL A 17 16.05 32.88 -24.93
C VAL A 17 15.47 33.01 -23.52
N ALA A 18 16.11 33.79 -22.63
CA ALA A 18 15.62 34.01 -21.28
C ALA A 18 14.19 34.62 -21.27
N ARG A 19 13.92 35.60 -22.14
CA ARG A 19 12.59 36.23 -22.31
C ARG A 19 11.58 35.27 -22.95
N GLU A 20 11.95 34.63 -24.04
CA GLU A 20 11.04 33.70 -24.77
C GLU A 20 10.56 32.55 -23.89
N LYS A 21 11.45 32.04 -23.04
CA LYS A 21 11.18 30.86 -22.20
C LYS A 21 10.86 31.17 -20.74
N SER A 22 10.83 32.47 -20.36
CA SER A 22 10.56 32.93 -18.98
C SER A 22 11.46 32.26 -17.93
N ILE A 23 12.75 32.09 -18.24
CA ILE A 23 13.78 31.53 -17.34
C ILE A 23 14.82 32.58 -17.01
N SER A 24 15.58 32.37 -15.91
CA SER A 24 16.64 33.31 -15.56
C SER A 24 17.75 33.31 -16.60
N ARG A 25 18.34 34.45 -16.84
CA ARG A 25 19.49 34.64 -17.73
C ARG A 25 20.69 33.78 -17.32
N ASP A 26 20.89 33.64 -16.01
CA ASP A 26 22.04 32.89 -15.47
C ASP A 26 21.96 31.39 -15.83
N ILE A 27 20.76 30.81 -15.85
CA ILE A 27 20.54 29.43 -16.29
C ILE A 27 20.91 29.27 -17.78
N VAL A 28 20.57 30.26 -18.60
CA VAL A 28 20.91 30.23 -20.02
C VAL A 28 22.43 30.35 -20.23
N LEU A 29 23.09 31.28 -19.50
CA LEU A 29 24.54 31.46 -19.57
C LEU A 29 25.27 30.18 -19.11
N ALA A 30 24.89 29.59 -17.98
CA ALA A 30 25.46 28.33 -17.51
C ALA A 30 25.30 27.19 -18.54
N SER A 31 24.16 27.15 -19.23
CA SER A 31 23.91 26.17 -20.29
C SER A 31 24.79 26.39 -21.53
N MET A 32 25.08 27.65 -21.85
CA MET A 32 26.02 28.01 -22.90
C MET A 32 27.44 27.64 -22.51
N GLU A 33 27.86 27.85 -21.26
CA GLU A 33 29.16 27.43 -20.73
C GLU A 33 29.35 25.91 -20.86
N ASP A 34 28.38 25.09 -20.46
CA ASP A 34 28.38 23.63 -20.59
C ASP A 34 28.56 23.19 -22.06
N ALA A 35 27.84 23.87 -22.97
CA ALA A 35 27.90 23.56 -24.38
C ALA A 35 29.30 23.88 -24.98
N LEU A 36 29.83 25.02 -24.63
CA LEU A 36 31.16 25.45 -25.06
C LEU A 36 32.26 24.55 -24.46
N GLN A 37 32.08 24.10 -23.23
CA GLN A 37 32.97 23.16 -22.57
C GLN A 37 33.01 21.81 -23.29
N LYS A 38 31.85 21.27 -23.70
CA LYS A 38 31.78 20.04 -24.50
C LYS A 38 32.44 20.19 -25.86
N ALA A 39 32.22 21.33 -26.52
CA ALA A 39 32.90 21.63 -27.80
C ALA A 39 34.39 21.78 -27.64
N ALA A 40 34.87 22.41 -26.57
CA ALA A 40 36.28 22.54 -26.26
C ALA A 40 36.93 21.18 -25.95
N ARG A 41 36.26 20.30 -25.19
CA ARG A 41 36.72 18.92 -24.97
C ARG A 41 36.85 18.13 -26.26
N SER A 42 35.93 18.29 -27.20
CA SER A 42 36.04 17.63 -28.52
C SER A 42 37.28 18.08 -29.32
N ARG A 43 37.77 19.30 -29.10
CA ARG A 43 38.93 19.86 -29.79
C ARG A 43 40.26 19.58 -29.08
N TYR A 44 40.29 19.71 -27.76
CA TYR A 44 41.50 19.63 -26.95
C TYR A 44 41.75 18.24 -26.36
N GLY A 45 40.83 17.30 -26.51
CA GLY A 45 40.87 15.93 -26.00
C GLY A 45 39.75 15.66 -25.02
N GLN A 46 39.11 14.50 -25.13
CA GLN A 46 37.98 14.12 -24.29
C GLN A 46 38.35 13.91 -22.82
N GLU A 47 39.61 13.55 -22.56
CA GLU A 47 40.14 13.34 -21.20
C GLU A 47 40.58 14.64 -20.53
N THR A 48 40.61 15.77 -21.26
CA THR A 48 41.05 17.06 -20.71
C THR A 48 39.95 17.70 -19.89
N GLU A 49 40.26 18.07 -18.65
CA GLU A 49 39.33 18.84 -17.79
C GLU A 49 39.34 20.30 -18.23
N ILE A 50 38.28 20.70 -18.91
CA ILE A 50 38.14 22.07 -19.45
C ILE A 50 37.01 22.79 -18.73
N ARG A 51 37.28 24.04 -18.33
CA ARG A 51 36.32 24.96 -17.78
C ARG A 51 36.14 26.14 -18.72
N VAL A 52 34.90 26.47 -18.99
CA VAL A 52 34.55 27.64 -19.81
C VAL A 52 33.68 28.56 -18.97
N GLU A 53 34.03 29.84 -18.92
CA GLU A 53 33.29 30.87 -18.18
C GLU A 53 32.92 31.99 -19.14
N ILE A 54 31.66 32.43 -19.08
CA ILE A 54 31.16 33.57 -19.85
C ILE A 54 30.93 34.74 -18.88
N ASN A 55 31.62 35.86 -19.11
CA ASN A 55 31.39 37.04 -18.33
C ASN A 55 29.96 37.58 -18.61
N PRO A 56 29.08 37.65 -17.60
CA PRO A 56 27.69 38.04 -17.82
C PRO A 56 27.48 39.52 -18.24
N ARG A 57 28.52 40.36 -18.08
CA ARG A 57 28.45 41.79 -18.46
C ARG A 57 29.07 42.05 -19.82
N THR A 58 30.19 41.38 -20.14
CA THR A 58 30.99 41.67 -21.35
C THR A 58 30.79 40.64 -22.44
N GLY A 59 30.22 39.45 -22.15
CA GLY A 59 30.13 38.33 -23.08
C GLY A 59 31.49 37.71 -23.39
N GLU A 60 32.55 38.02 -22.65
CA GLU A 60 33.87 37.45 -22.84
C GLU A 60 33.89 35.99 -22.42
N VAL A 61 34.31 35.12 -23.32
CA VAL A 61 34.44 33.67 -23.07
C VAL A 61 35.89 33.40 -22.71
N ARG A 62 36.10 32.83 -21.51
CA ARG A 62 37.39 32.33 -21.03
C ARG A 62 37.38 30.84 -21.01
N THR A 63 38.33 30.21 -21.67
CA THR A 63 38.51 28.78 -21.69
C THR A 63 39.79 28.44 -20.95
N SER A 64 39.67 27.59 -19.94
CA SER A 64 40.82 27.16 -19.13
C SER A 64 40.87 25.63 -19.07
N ARG A 65 42.08 25.08 -19.13
CA ARG A 65 42.36 23.70 -18.83
C ARG A 65 42.67 23.59 -17.35
N LEU A 66 41.99 22.71 -16.66
CA LEU A 66 42.24 22.42 -15.25
C LEU A 66 43.18 21.23 -15.15
N MET A 67 44.23 21.37 -14.37
CA MET A 67 45.22 20.31 -14.13
C MET A 67 45.43 20.13 -12.64
N LEU A 68 45.36 18.89 -12.20
CA LEU A 68 45.60 18.52 -10.80
C LEU A 68 47.12 18.47 -10.56
N VAL A 69 47.58 19.12 -9.50
CA VAL A 69 49.01 19.10 -9.11
C VAL A 69 49.33 17.77 -8.41
N VAL A 70 50.27 17.03 -8.95
CA VAL A 70 50.71 15.72 -8.47
C VAL A 70 52.23 15.64 -8.35
N ASP A 71 52.72 14.70 -7.55
CA ASP A 71 54.14 14.41 -7.45
C ASP A 71 54.65 13.55 -8.63
N GLN A 72 53.79 12.65 -9.14
CA GLN A 72 54.07 11.81 -10.32
C GLN A 72 52.88 11.88 -11.27
N ILE A 73 53.14 12.11 -12.56
CA ILE A 73 52.10 12.17 -13.57
C ILE A 73 51.72 10.76 -14.00
N GLU A 74 50.44 10.44 -13.88
CA GLU A 74 49.81 9.24 -14.44
C GLU A 74 49.06 9.56 -15.74
N ASN A 75 48.55 10.79 -15.86
CA ASN A 75 47.84 11.26 -17.06
C ASN A 75 48.24 12.71 -17.39
N ASP A 76 49.00 12.88 -18.48
CA ASP A 76 49.45 14.19 -18.96
C ASP A 76 48.31 15.13 -19.37
N ALA A 77 47.11 14.59 -19.63
CA ALA A 77 45.98 15.39 -20.02
C ALA A 77 45.33 16.14 -18.85
N THR A 78 45.44 15.61 -17.62
CA THR A 78 44.70 16.12 -16.44
C THR A 78 45.60 16.50 -15.26
N GLN A 79 46.92 16.18 -15.34
CA GLN A 79 47.84 16.33 -14.23
C GLN A 79 49.04 17.21 -14.58
N ILE A 80 49.66 17.87 -13.62
CA ILE A 80 50.85 18.67 -13.73
C ILE A 80 51.79 18.41 -12.54
N LEU A 81 53.12 18.35 -12.77
CA LEU A 81 54.09 18.21 -11.70
C LEU A 81 54.09 19.43 -10.79
N LEU A 82 54.32 19.23 -9.49
CA LEU A 82 54.44 20.28 -8.50
C LEU A 82 55.51 21.34 -8.88
N ILE A 83 56.64 20.91 -9.49
CA ILE A 83 57.69 21.81 -9.93
C ILE A 83 57.21 22.77 -11.01
N ASP A 84 56.42 22.30 -11.96
CA ASP A 84 55.89 23.12 -13.05
C ASP A 84 54.70 23.94 -12.62
N ALA A 85 53.91 23.40 -11.68
CA ALA A 85 52.82 24.11 -11.03
C ALA A 85 53.32 25.35 -10.27
N ARG A 86 54.42 25.23 -9.52
CA ARG A 86 55.05 26.34 -8.78
C ARG A 86 55.68 27.42 -9.67
N LYS A 87 56.01 27.11 -10.89
CA LYS A 87 56.44 28.14 -11.87
C LYS A 87 55.29 29.08 -12.25
N ARG A 88 54.06 28.59 -12.18
CA ARG A 88 52.86 29.32 -12.53
C ARG A 88 52.21 29.96 -11.29
N ASN A 89 52.16 29.22 -10.18
CA ASN A 89 51.70 29.70 -8.87
C ASN A 89 52.68 29.24 -7.79
N PRO A 90 53.50 30.15 -7.22
CA PRO A 90 54.50 29.79 -6.21
C PRO A 90 53.93 29.15 -4.92
N ALA A 91 52.65 29.36 -4.63
CA ALA A 91 51.98 28.79 -3.46
C ALA A 91 51.34 27.41 -3.73
N ALA A 92 51.47 26.82 -4.92
CA ALA A 92 50.84 25.57 -5.29
C ALA A 92 51.33 24.40 -4.44
N GLN A 93 50.41 23.56 -4.02
CA GLN A 93 50.61 22.34 -3.26
C GLN A 93 50.06 21.12 -4.05
N VAL A 94 50.51 19.93 -3.66
CA VAL A 94 49.99 18.68 -4.23
C VAL A 94 48.49 18.56 -3.85
N GLY A 95 47.65 18.26 -4.83
CA GLY A 95 46.20 18.23 -4.70
C GLY A 95 45.48 19.51 -5.12
N ASP A 96 46.22 20.61 -5.43
CA ASP A 96 45.62 21.83 -5.93
C ASP A 96 45.27 21.72 -7.42
N TRP A 97 44.27 22.50 -7.84
CA TRP A 97 43.92 22.65 -9.27
C TRP A 97 44.50 23.92 -9.84
N ILE A 98 45.24 23.79 -10.95
CA ILE A 98 45.79 24.94 -11.70
C ILE A 98 45.04 25.09 -13.00
N ALA A 99 44.57 26.34 -13.25
CA ALA A 99 43.92 26.69 -14.50
C ALA A 99 44.97 27.25 -15.49
N GLU A 100 45.08 26.62 -16.65
CA GLU A 100 45.85 27.12 -17.79
C GLU A 100 44.91 27.75 -18.81
N THR A 101 45.07 29.03 -19.10
CA THR A 101 44.26 29.69 -20.11
C THR A 101 44.56 29.16 -21.49
N LEU A 102 43.56 28.64 -22.17
CA LEU A 102 43.69 28.16 -23.55
C LEU A 102 43.45 29.33 -24.54
N PRO A 103 44.08 29.30 -25.71
CA PRO A 103 43.85 30.31 -26.73
C PRO A 103 42.36 30.32 -27.16
N PRO A 104 41.80 31.51 -27.43
CA PRO A 104 40.44 31.58 -27.93
C PRO A 104 40.33 30.85 -29.25
N PHE A 105 39.36 29.98 -29.39
CA PHE A 105 39.10 29.31 -30.64
C PHE A 105 37.77 29.75 -31.25
N ASP A 106 37.71 29.69 -32.57
CA ASP A 106 36.48 29.99 -33.29
C ASP A 106 35.49 28.84 -33.12
N PHE A 107 34.34 29.13 -32.56
CA PHE A 107 33.25 28.18 -32.38
C PHE A 107 32.59 27.90 -33.73
N GLY A 108 33.22 27.09 -34.57
CA GLY A 108 32.68 26.73 -35.89
C GLY A 108 31.25 26.18 -35.81
N ARG A 109 30.60 26.00 -36.94
CA ARG A 109 29.19 25.59 -37.06
C ARG A 109 28.81 24.39 -36.19
N ILE A 110 29.71 23.45 -35.96
CA ILE A 110 29.48 22.25 -35.13
C ILE A 110 29.34 22.63 -33.66
N ALA A 111 30.22 23.51 -33.16
CA ALA A 111 30.15 24.00 -31.78
C ALA A 111 28.87 24.82 -31.53
N ALA A 112 28.48 25.66 -32.51
CA ALA A 112 27.22 26.43 -32.42
C ALA A 112 25.99 25.51 -32.41
N GLN A 113 25.97 24.42 -33.19
CA GLN A 113 24.87 23.45 -33.15
C GLN A 113 24.83 22.67 -31.84
N SER A 114 25.98 22.22 -31.32
CA SER A 114 26.05 21.52 -30.02
C SER A 114 25.63 22.46 -28.88
N ALA A 115 26.09 23.71 -28.89
CA ALA A 115 25.65 24.74 -27.96
C ALA A 115 24.12 24.92 -27.98
N LYS A 116 23.56 25.04 -29.18
CA LYS A 116 22.08 25.14 -29.34
C LYS A 116 21.36 23.94 -28.77
N GLN A 117 21.84 22.73 -28.98
CA GLN A 117 21.25 21.51 -28.44
C GLN A 117 21.30 21.48 -26.90
N VAL A 118 22.42 21.82 -26.28
CA VAL A 118 22.57 21.85 -24.82
C VAL A 118 21.71 22.95 -24.22
N ILE A 119 21.66 24.13 -24.84
CA ILE A 119 20.76 25.22 -24.41
C ILE A 119 19.31 24.73 -24.43
N VAL A 120 18.85 24.13 -25.53
CA VAL A 120 17.49 23.60 -25.65
C VAL A 120 17.22 22.52 -24.59
N GLN A 121 18.21 21.67 -24.29
CA GLN A 121 18.08 20.67 -23.26
C GLN A 121 17.98 21.28 -21.86
N LYS A 122 18.83 22.24 -21.51
CA LYS A 122 18.79 22.93 -20.21
C LYS A 122 17.52 23.76 -20.01
N VAL A 123 17.07 24.40 -21.08
CA VAL A 123 15.77 25.10 -21.07
C VAL A 123 14.64 24.11 -20.76
N ARG A 124 14.62 22.95 -21.43
CA ARG A 124 13.62 21.90 -21.14
C ARG A 124 13.72 21.38 -19.71
N GLU A 125 14.94 21.17 -19.19
CA GLU A 125 15.14 20.77 -17.79
C GLU A 125 14.57 21.80 -16.81
N ALA A 126 14.85 23.09 -17.04
CA ALA A 126 14.33 24.19 -16.22
C ALA A 126 12.79 24.31 -16.31
N GLU A 127 12.21 24.20 -17.52
CA GLU A 127 10.77 24.15 -17.72
C GLU A 127 10.14 22.97 -16.96
N ARG A 128 10.79 21.79 -16.98
CA ARG A 128 10.34 20.59 -16.27
C ARG A 128 10.42 20.75 -14.75
N ASP A 129 11.51 21.29 -14.24
CA ASP A 129 11.66 21.56 -12.81
C ASP A 129 10.61 22.58 -12.34
N ARG A 130 10.31 23.60 -13.14
CA ARG A 130 9.24 24.54 -12.84
C ARG A 130 7.87 23.87 -12.82
N GLN A 131 7.56 23.02 -13.80
CA GLN A 131 6.31 22.25 -13.83
C GLN A 131 6.19 21.34 -12.59
N TYR A 132 7.26 20.63 -12.23
CA TYR A 132 7.30 19.82 -11.03
C TYR A 132 7.01 20.65 -9.77
N GLN A 133 7.67 21.79 -9.59
CA GLN A 133 7.46 22.66 -8.42
C GLN A 133 6.03 23.22 -8.36
N GLU A 134 5.43 23.52 -9.50
CA GLU A 134 4.07 24.08 -9.57
C GLU A 134 3.00 23.02 -9.24
N TYR A 135 3.22 21.75 -9.61
CA TYR A 135 2.20 20.70 -9.48
C TYR A 135 2.43 19.73 -8.32
N LYS A 136 3.62 19.68 -7.70
CA LYS A 136 3.91 18.77 -6.57
C LYS A 136 2.95 18.95 -5.39
N ASP A 137 2.52 20.19 -5.13
CA ASP A 137 1.63 20.52 -4.03
C ASP A 137 0.13 20.41 -4.42
N ARG A 138 -0.13 20.03 -5.67
CA ARG A 138 -1.48 19.84 -6.22
C ARG A 138 -1.87 18.37 -6.34
N ILE A 139 -1.08 17.46 -5.77
CA ILE A 139 -1.48 16.07 -5.61
C ILE A 139 -2.75 16.02 -4.75
N GLY A 140 -3.74 15.26 -5.20
CA GLY A 140 -5.03 15.22 -4.52
C GLY A 140 -6.08 16.17 -5.07
N GLU A 141 -5.77 16.99 -6.07
CA GLU A 141 -6.73 17.89 -6.72
C GLU A 141 -7.28 17.33 -8.03
N ILE A 142 -8.44 17.86 -8.44
CA ILE A 142 -8.95 17.68 -9.79
C ILE A 142 -8.40 18.81 -10.66
N VAL A 143 -7.83 18.44 -11.80
CA VAL A 143 -7.38 19.37 -12.83
C VAL A 143 -8.22 19.25 -14.10
N ASN A 144 -8.38 20.37 -14.79
CA ASN A 144 -9.03 20.45 -16.09
C ASN A 144 -7.96 20.65 -17.16
N GLY A 145 -8.06 19.94 -18.25
CA GLY A 145 -7.13 20.08 -19.37
C GLY A 145 -7.78 19.80 -20.70
N VAL A 146 -7.00 19.92 -21.76
CA VAL A 146 -7.41 19.59 -23.13
C VAL A 146 -6.53 18.46 -23.63
N VAL A 147 -7.15 17.46 -24.22
CA VAL A 147 -6.45 16.33 -24.82
C VAL A 147 -5.60 16.81 -26.00
N LYS A 148 -4.29 16.64 -25.91
CA LYS A 148 -3.33 17.01 -26.95
C LYS A 148 -3.14 15.91 -27.98
N ARG A 149 -2.97 14.69 -27.50
CA ARG A 149 -2.79 13.48 -28.33
C ARG A 149 -3.09 12.22 -27.53
N VAL A 150 -3.32 11.13 -28.25
CA VAL A 150 -3.49 9.79 -27.68
C VAL A 150 -2.41 8.90 -28.27
N GLU A 151 -1.60 8.26 -27.40
CA GLU A 151 -0.47 7.43 -27.78
C GLU A 151 -0.54 6.07 -27.06
N TYR A 152 -0.64 4.98 -27.82
CA TYR A 152 -0.73 3.61 -27.27
C TYR A 152 -1.82 3.43 -26.19
N GLY A 153 -2.92 4.17 -26.34
CA GLY A 153 -4.03 4.15 -25.37
C GLY A 153 -3.85 5.10 -24.17
N ASN A 154 -2.68 5.72 -23.99
CA ASN A 154 -2.49 6.77 -23.01
C ASN A 154 -2.93 8.11 -23.57
N VAL A 155 -3.54 8.94 -22.74
CA VAL A 155 -4.02 10.28 -23.11
C VAL A 155 -3.06 11.32 -22.56
N ILE A 156 -2.47 12.12 -23.45
CA ILE A 156 -1.62 13.26 -23.08
C ILE A 156 -2.48 14.51 -23.09
N ILE A 157 -2.44 15.23 -21.98
CA ILE A 157 -3.30 16.37 -21.67
C ILE A 157 -2.45 17.62 -21.52
N ASP A 158 -2.90 18.69 -22.11
CA ASP A 158 -2.35 20.02 -21.90
C ASP A 158 -3.12 20.72 -20.77
N LEU A 159 -2.39 21.05 -19.70
CA LEU A 159 -2.91 21.81 -18.56
C LEU A 159 -2.66 23.32 -18.69
N GLY A 160 -2.16 23.78 -19.84
CA GLY A 160 -1.77 25.17 -20.10
C GLY A 160 -0.34 25.51 -19.65
N ARG A 161 0.11 25.00 -18.52
CA ARG A 161 1.47 25.20 -18.00
C ARG A 161 2.34 23.96 -17.96
N GLY A 162 1.76 22.80 -18.32
CA GLY A 162 2.45 21.52 -18.35
C GLY A 162 1.66 20.44 -19.05
N GLU A 163 2.37 19.41 -19.50
CA GLU A 163 1.74 18.21 -20.01
C GLU A 163 1.55 17.19 -18.89
N ALA A 164 0.36 16.59 -18.87
CA ALA A 164 0.03 15.49 -17.97
C ALA A 164 -0.32 14.24 -18.77
N ILE A 165 -0.29 13.09 -18.11
CA ILE A 165 -0.64 11.80 -18.71
C ILE A 165 -1.73 11.11 -17.89
N VAL A 166 -2.76 10.63 -18.58
CA VAL A 166 -3.64 9.58 -18.06
C VAL A 166 -3.24 8.29 -18.77
N ARG A 167 -2.76 7.32 -17.99
CA ARG A 167 -2.43 5.99 -18.52
C ARG A 167 -3.69 5.25 -18.92
N ARG A 168 -3.55 4.25 -19.79
CA ARG A 168 -4.67 3.44 -20.27
C ARG A 168 -5.41 2.72 -19.13
N ASP A 169 -4.70 2.25 -18.14
CA ASP A 169 -5.23 1.60 -16.93
C ASP A 169 -5.91 2.58 -15.97
N GLU A 170 -5.61 3.88 -16.09
CA GLU A 170 -6.19 4.97 -15.32
C GLU A 170 -7.37 5.66 -16.03
N LEU A 171 -7.78 5.17 -17.20
CA LEU A 171 -8.97 5.59 -17.92
C LEU A 171 -10.18 4.74 -17.54
N ILE A 172 -11.36 5.34 -17.51
CA ILE A 172 -12.59 4.60 -17.31
C ILE A 172 -12.79 3.65 -18.51
N PRO A 173 -13.10 2.37 -18.30
CA PRO A 173 -13.32 1.42 -19.38
C PRO A 173 -14.34 1.93 -20.41
N ARG A 174 -13.99 1.79 -21.70
CA ARG A 174 -14.78 2.25 -22.86
C ARG A 174 -14.82 3.77 -23.07
N GLU A 175 -14.15 4.55 -22.26
CA GLU A 175 -14.00 5.98 -22.48
C GLU A 175 -13.02 6.22 -23.63
N MET A 176 -13.42 7.06 -24.57
CA MET A 176 -12.58 7.40 -25.73
C MET A 176 -12.45 8.91 -25.85
N PHE A 177 -11.21 9.37 -25.91
CA PHE A 177 -10.88 10.78 -26.08
C PHE A 177 -10.28 11.05 -27.46
N ARG A 178 -10.54 12.22 -27.97
CA ARG A 178 -9.95 12.77 -29.20
C ARG A 178 -9.13 14.02 -28.89
N PRO A 179 -8.11 14.32 -29.69
CA PRO A 179 -7.43 15.60 -29.58
C PRO A 179 -8.43 16.77 -29.64
N GLY A 180 -8.31 17.68 -28.67
CA GLY A 180 -9.22 18.82 -28.50
C GLY A 180 -10.34 18.62 -27.48
N ASP A 181 -10.58 17.40 -27.02
CA ASP A 181 -11.59 17.14 -25.99
C ASP A 181 -11.15 17.72 -24.64
N ARG A 182 -12.12 18.23 -23.87
CA ARG A 182 -11.88 18.62 -22.49
C ARG A 182 -11.96 17.42 -21.58
N ILE A 183 -11.06 17.33 -20.62
CA ILE A 183 -10.98 16.24 -19.67
C ILE A 183 -10.74 16.78 -18.25
N ARG A 184 -11.45 16.21 -17.28
CA ARG A 184 -11.19 16.35 -15.84
C ARG A 184 -10.51 15.10 -15.35
N ALA A 185 -9.50 15.23 -14.52
CA ALA A 185 -8.84 14.08 -13.92
C ALA A 185 -8.20 14.45 -12.58
N TYR A 186 -7.99 13.44 -11.77
CA TYR A 186 -7.40 13.55 -10.44
C TYR A 186 -5.88 13.42 -10.53
N VAL A 187 -5.14 14.33 -9.90
CA VAL A 187 -3.68 14.25 -9.80
C VAL A 187 -3.31 13.25 -8.71
N TYR A 188 -2.90 12.06 -9.09
CA TYR A 188 -2.53 11.05 -8.10
C TYR A 188 -1.03 11.05 -7.81
N ASP A 189 -0.20 11.54 -8.75
CA ASP A 189 1.25 11.58 -8.54
C ASP A 189 1.91 12.65 -9.44
N VAL A 190 3.02 13.20 -8.95
CA VAL A 190 3.89 14.12 -9.69
C VAL A 190 5.34 13.72 -9.46
N ARG A 191 6.03 13.26 -10.51
CA ARG A 191 7.39 12.74 -10.43
C ARG A 191 8.34 13.52 -11.33
N ARG A 192 9.61 13.54 -10.95
CA ARG A 192 10.68 14.01 -11.83
C ARG A 192 11.02 12.92 -12.83
N GLU A 193 10.56 13.07 -14.06
CA GLU A 193 10.85 12.17 -15.17
C GLU A 193 11.89 12.80 -16.09
N GLN A 194 12.81 12.01 -16.62
CA GLN A 194 13.79 12.52 -17.60
C GLN A 194 13.16 12.77 -18.97
N ARG A 195 12.14 11.99 -19.32
CA ARG A 195 11.42 12.07 -20.60
C ARG A 195 9.92 11.87 -20.39
N GLY A 196 9.10 12.58 -21.17
CA GLY A 196 7.64 12.47 -21.08
C GLY A 196 7.00 13.35 -20.00
N PRO A 197 5.68 13.29 -19.80
CA PRO A 197 4.96 14.05 -18.78
C PRO A 197 5.38 13.67 -17.36
N GLN A 198 5.35 14.63 -16.45
CA GLN A 198 5.70 14.46 -15.04
C GLN A 198 4.48 14.41 -14.12
N ILE A 199 3.31 14.80 -14.64
CA ILE A 199 2.05 14.88 -13.90
C ILE A 199 1.23 13.69 -14.30
N PHE A 200 0.90 12.83 -13.32
CA PHE A 200 0.15 11.60 -13.54
C PHE A 200 -1.28 11.79 -13.05
N LEU A 201 -2.21 11.54 -13.95
CA LEU A 201 -3.63 11.74 -13.72
C LEU A 201 -4.39 10.42 -13.78
N SER A 202 -5.45 10.33 -12.99
CA SER A 202 -6.34 9.17 -12.95
C SER A 202 -7.81 9.61 -13.05
N ARG A 203 -8.62 8.77 -13.72
CA ARG A 203 -10.08 8.84 -13.72
C ARG A 203 -10.71 7.63 -13.05
N THR A 204 -9.89 6.61 -12.71
CA THR A 204 -10.31 5.40 -12.01
C THR A 204 -10.15 5.51 -10.49
N HIS A 205 -9.27 6.38 -10.02
CA HIS A 205 -8.93 6.51 -8.60
C HIS A 205 -10.17 6.84 -7.75
N PRO A 206 -10.35 6.18 -6.57
CA PRO A 206 -11.51 6.43 -5.69
C PRO A 206 -11.66 7.91 -5.27
N GLN A 207 -10.54 8.57 -4.98
CA GLN A 207 -10.53 9.98 -4.59
C GLN A 207 -11.00 10.93 -5.71
N PHE A 208 -10.95 10.51 -6.97
CA PHE A 208 -11.54 11.30 -8.06
C PHE A 208 -13.03 11.50 -7.83
N MET A 209 -13.76 10.43 -7.49
CA MET A 209 -15.19 10.50 -7.17
C MET A 209 -15.44 11.35 -5.91
N ALA A 210 -14.67 11.15 -4.84
CA ALA A 210 -14.83 11.94 -3.62
C ALA A 210 -14.66 13.44 -3.87
N LYS A 211 -13.69 13.82 -4.68
CA LYS A 211 -13.45 15.23 -5.07
C LYS A 211 -14.52 15.78 -6.00
N LEU A 212 -15.10 14.95 -6.91
CA LEU A 212 -16.23 15.36 -7.72
C LEU A 212 -17.45 15.67 -6.85
N PHE A 213 -17.76 14.81 -5.85
CA PHE A 213 -18.80 15.12 -4.88
C PHE A 213 -18.53 16.40 -4.11
N GLY A 214 -17.27 16.65 -3.72
CA GLY A 214 -16.88 17.90 -3.07
C GLY A 214 -17.09 19.16 -3.95
N GLN A 215 -17.10 19.02 -5.27
CA GLN A 215 -17.41 20.12 -6.19
C GLN A 215 -18.92 20.32 -6.41
N GLU A 216 -19.70 19.23 -6.40
CA GLU A 216 -21.14 19.27 -6.70
C GLU A 216 -22.00 19.42 -5.44
N VAL A 217 -21.47 19.12 -4.24
CA VAL A 217 -22.19 19.14 -2.96
C VAL A 217 -21.57 20.19 -2.04
N PRO A 218 -22.23 21.37 -1.89
CA PRO A 218 -21.72 22.46 -1.05
C PRO A 218 -21.45 22.03 0.39
N GLU A 219 -22.29 21.18 0.95
CA GLU A 219 -22.19 20.69 2.32
C GLU A 219 -20.91 19.83 2.56
N ILE A 220 -20.39 19.19 1.50
CA ILE A 220 -19.09 18.52 1.54
C ILE A 220 -17.95 19.54 1.45
N TYR A 221 -18.10 20.54 0.57
CA TYR A 221 -17.12 21.62 0.44
C TYR A 221 -16.94 22.41 1.75
N ASP A 222 -18.05 22.69 2.42
CA ASP A 222 -18.07 23.41 3.70
C ASP A 222 -17.66 22.53 4.90
N GLY A 223 -17.40 21.23 4.68
CA GLY A 223 -16.95 20.29 5.70
C GLY A 223 -18.05 19.84 6.69
N ILE A 224 -19.33 20.11 6.39
CA ILE A 224 -20.48 19.64 7.16
C ILE A 224 -20.70 18.14 6.94
N ILE A 225 -20.58 17.69 5.68
CA ILE A 225 -20.62 16.29 5.29
C ILE A 225 -19.20 15.84 4.96
N GLU A 226 -18.83 14.69 5.49
CA GLU A 226 -17.54 14.07 5.26
C GLU A 226 -17.70 12.77 4.47
N VAL A 227 -16.88 12.61 3.42
CA VAL A 227 -16.74 11.34 2.70
C VAL A 227 -15.71 10.49 3.43
N LYS A 228 -16.15 9.38 4.01
CA LYS A 228 -15.30 8.47 4.80
C LYS A 228 -14.53 7.49 3.93
N SER A 229 -15.22 6.85 3.00
CA SER A 229 -14.61 5.88 2.09
C SER A 229 -15.32 5.84 0.74
N VAL A 230 -14.61 5.36 -0.28
CA VAL A 230 -15.12 5.17 -1.63
C VAL A 230 -14.59 3.86 -2.19
N ALA A 231 -15.49 3.01 -2.67
CA ALA A 231 -15.18 1.80 -3.41
C ALA A 231 -15.70 1.92 -4.84
N ARG A 232 -14.87 1.60 -5.84
CA ARG A 232 -15.23 1.76 -7.25
C ARG A 232 -14.91 0.53 -8.08
N ASP A 233 -15.83 0.24 -8.98
CA ASP A 233 -15.63 -0.57 -10.18
C ASP A 233 -15.79 0.38 -11.37
N PRO A 234 -14.69 1.02 -11.85
CA PRO A 234 -14.77 2.16 -12.75
C PRO A 234 -15.58 1.89 -14.00
N GLY A 235 -16.52 2.80 -14.31
CA GLY A 235 -17.43 2.71 -15.46
C GLY A 235 -18.59 1.71 -15.28
N SER A 236 -18.71 1.07 -14.11
CA SER A 236 -19.80 0.13 -13.81
C SER A 236 -20.60 0.58 -12.59
N ARG A 237 -20.03 0.48 -11.41
CA ARG A 237 -20.70 0.84 -10.15
C ARG A 237 -19.70 1.30 -9.10
N ALA A 238 -20.15 2.15 -8.19
CA ALA A 238 -19.39 2.58 -7.04
C ALA A 238 -20.27 2.71 -5.80
N LYS A 239 -19.64 2.66 -4.64
CA LYS A 239 -20.25 2.96 -3.34
C LYS A 239 -19.43 4.06 -2.66
N ILE A 240 -20.13 5.03 -2.09
CA ILE A 240 -19.52 6.14 -1.34
C ILE A 240 -20.15 6.21 0.05
N ALA A 241 -19.34 6.19 1.08
CA ALA A 241 -19.77 6.30 2.47
C ALA A 241 -19.65 7.74 2.96
N VAL A 242 -20.74 8.28 3.44
CA VAL A 242 -20.85 9.68 3.88
C VAL A 242 -21.41 9.78 5.31
N ILE A 243 -20.94 10.76 6.05
CA ILE A 243 -21.45 11.10 7.37
C ILE A 243 -21.64 12.61 7.49
N SER A 244 -22.68 13.04 8.19
CA SER A 244 -22.85 14.43 8.56
C SER A 244 -22.32 14.68 9.98
N ARG A 245 -21.65 15.81 10.16
CA ARG A 245 -21.27 16.32 11.49
C ARG A 245 -22.41 17.05 12.17
N ASP A 246 -23.41 17.46 11.40
CA ASP A 246 -24.65 18.08 11.88
C ASP A 246 -25.80 17.07 11.78
N SER A 247 -26.34 16.67 12.92
CA SER A 247 -27.42 15.69 13.01
C SER A 247 -28.73 16.14 12.34
N SER A 248 -28.88 17.43 12.05
CA SER A 248 -30.05 17.99 11.35
C SER A 248 -30.00 17.79 9.82
N ILE A 249 -28.84 17.43 9.28
CA ILE A 249 -28.61 17.28 7.83
C ILE A 249 -28.49 15.81 7.47
N ASP A 250 -29.40 15.35 6.60
CA ASP A 250 -29.29 14.02 5.97
C ASP A 250 -28.14 14.00 4.94
N PRO A 251 -27.04 13.27 5.22
CA PRO A 251 -25.90 13.24 4.33
C PRO A 251 -26.21 12.58 2.98
N VAL A 252 -27.09 11.59 2.94
CA VAL A 252 -27.49 10.89 1.72
C VAL A 252 -28.33 11.79 0.84
N GLY A 253 -29.36 12.40 1.42
CA GLY A 253 -30.24 13.32 0.70
C GLY A 253 -29.51 14.54 0.15
N ALA A 254 -28.55 15.09 0.88
CA ALA A 254 -27.73 16.21 0.44
C ALA A 254 -26.84 15.84 -0.75
N CYS A 255 -26.23 14.67 -0.74
CA CYS A 255 -25.42 14.17 -1.85
C CYS A 255 -26.25 13.79 -3.09
N VAL A 256 -27.46 13.27 -2.92
CA VAL A 256 -28.39 13.00 -4.02
C VAL A 256 -28.85 14.31 -4.67
N GLY A 257 -29.20 15.30 -3.85
CA GLY A 257 -29.71 16.59 -4.30
C GLY A 257 -31.15 16.52 -4.81
N MET A 258 -31.70 17.67 -5.18
CA MET A 258 -33.07 17.75 -5.69
C MET A 258 -33.27 16.87 -6.92
N ARG A 259 -34.17 15.88 -6.82
CA ARG A 259 -34.47 14.91 -7.90
C ARG A 259 -33.23 14.20 -8.47
N GLY A 260 -32.19 14.03 -7.64
CA GLY A 260 -30.96 13.36 -8.04
C GLY A 260 -30.00 14.21 -8.87
N SER A 261 -30.20 15.54 -8.94
CA SER A 261 -29.40 16.40 -9.83
C SER A 261 -27.91 16.39 -9.55
N ARG A 262 -27.51 16.35 -8.27
CA ARG A 262 -26.11 16.37 -7.86
C ARG A 262 -25.41 15.06 -8.17
N VAL A 263 -26.00 13.94 -7.73
CA VAL A 263 -25.43 12.61 -8.04
C VAL A 263 -25.41 12.36 -9.56
N GLN A 264 -26.42 12.84 -10.30
CA GLN A 264 -26.46 12.66 -11.76
C GLN A 264 -25.33 13.44 -12.47
N ALA A 265 -24.93 14.61 -11.95
CA ALA A 265 -23.78 15.35 -12.47
C ALA A 265 -22.49 14.54 -12.35
N VAL A 266 -22.27 13.89 -11.19
CA VAL A 266 -21.11 13.01 -10.97
C VAL A 266 -21.21 11.75 -11.84
N VAL A 267 -22.38 11.12 -11.94
CA VAL A 267 -22.61 9.94 -12.80
C VAL A 267 -22.28 10.26 -14.25
N ASN A 268 -22.69 11.42 -14.76
CA ASN A 268 -22.42 11.84 -16.13
C ASN A 268 -20.91 12.06 -16.38
N GLU A 269 -20.20 12.67 -15.44
CA GLU A 269 -18.72 12.83 -15.52
C GLU A 269 -18.02 11.47 -15.55
N LEU A 270 -18.53 10.47 -14.80
CA LEU A 270 -17.98 9.12 -14.70
C LEU A 270 -18.54 8.13 -15.73
N GLN A 271 -19.04 8.65 -16.86
CA GLN A 271 -19.52 7.86 -18.02
C GLN A 271 -20.68 6.90 -17.68
N GLY A 272 -21.56 7.28 -16.78
CA GLY A 272 -22.75 6.50 -16.41
C GLY A 272 -22.49 5.46 -15.31
N GLU A 273 -21.39 5.56 -14.57
CA GLU A 273 -21.10 4.73 -13.40
C GLU A 273 -22.21 4.90 -12.36
N LYS A 274 -22.86 3.79 -11.96
CA LYS A 274 -23.93 3.83 -10.95
C LYS A 274 -23.33 4.06 -9.58
N ILE A 275 -23.89 5.01 -8.81
CA ILE A 275 -23.35 5.41 -7.52
C ILE A 275 -24.37 5.11 -6.43
N ASP A 276 -23.98 4.28 -5.45
CA ASP A 276 -24.72 4.04 -4.22
C ASP A 276 -24.13 4.93 -3.11
N ILE A 277 -24.97 5.78 -2.52
CA ILE A 277 -24.57 6.66 -1.42
C ILE A 277 -25.00 6.00 -0.12
N ILE A 278 -24.04 5.68 0.74
CA ILE A 278 -24.18 4.85 1.93
C ILE A 278 -23.97 5.72 3.17
N PRO A 279 -24.90 5.72 4.14
CA PRO A 279 -24.64 6.35 5.43
C PRO A 279 -23.55 5.56 6.18
N TRP A 280 -22.47 6.26 6.52
CA TRP A 280 -21.39 5.68 7.31
C TRP A 280 -21.82 5.52 8.77
N SER A 281 -21.39 4.45 9.41
CA SER A 281 -21.55 4.22 10.86
C SER A 281 -20.23 3.81 11.50
N ALA A 282 -20.03 4.20 12.76
CA ALA A 282 -18.90 3.70 13.56
C ALA A 282 -19.11 2.24 13.98
N ASP A 283 -20.37 1.79 14.07
CA ASP A 283 -20.70 0.40 14.27
C ASP A 283 -20.51 -0.39 12.97
N ALA A 284 -19.61 -1.35 12.99
CA ALA A 284 -19.23 -2.14 11.81
C ALA A 284 -20.43 -2.93 11.26
N ALA A 285 -21.26 -3.52 12.12
CA ALA A 285 -22.42 -4.28 11.69
C ALA A 285 -23.42 -3.40 10.93
N THR A 286 -23.76 -2.25 11.50
CA THR A 286 -24.65 -1.27 10.86
C THR A 286 -24.07 -0.76 9.55
N PHE A 287 -22.77 -0.49 9.49
CA PHE A 287 -22.13 0.01 8.28
C PHE A 287 -22.15 -1.03 7.15
N ILE A 288 -21.93 -2.31 7.48
CA ILE A 288 -21.99 -3.40 6.49
C ILE A 288 -23.40 -3.64 5.98
N VAL A 289 -24.40 -3.63 6.87
CA VAL A 289 -25.82 -3.70 6.47
C VAL A 289 -26.15 -2.59 5.45
N ASN A 290 -25.72 -1.36 5.74
CA ASN A 290 -25.90 -0.24 4.83
C ASN A 290 -25.13 -0.45 3.52
N ALA A 291 -23.91 -0.95 3.59
CA ALA A 291 -23.05 -1.15 2.41
C ALA A 291 -23.56 -2.25 1.48
N LEU A 292 -24.29 -3.25 1.98
CA LEU A 292 -24.87 -4.33 1.17
C LEU A 292 -26.18 -3.94 0.49
N GLN A 293 -26.78 -2.81 0.84
CA GLN A 293 -27.97 -2.35 0.14
C GLN A 293 -27.79 -2.41 -1.38
N PRO A 294 -28.86 -2.79 -2.15
CA PRO A 294 -30.26 -2.91 -1.77
C PRO A 294 -30.67 -4.27 -1.19
N ALA A 295 -29.74 -5.21 -0.90
CA ALA A 295 -30.08 -6.47 -0.26
C ALA A 295 -30.47 -6.26 1.21
N GLU A 296 -31.45 -7.03 1.67
CA GLU A 296 -31.85 -7.07 3.05
C GLU A 296 -30.97 -8.06 3.82
N VAL A 297 -30.53 -7.68 5.02
CA VAL A 297 -29.68 -8.50 5.90
C VAL A 297 -30.49 -8.89 7.13
N VAL A 298 -30.48 -10.17 7.47
CA VAL A 298 -31.18 -10.71 8.65
C VAL A 298 -30.29 -10.65 9.89
N LYS A 299 -29.03 -11.05 9.73
CA LYS A 299 -28.08 -11.19 10.84
C LYS A 299 -26.66 -10.90 10.37
N VAL A 300 -25.88 -10.33 11.27
CA VAL A 300 -24.44 -10.10 11.08
C VAL A 300 -23.70 -10.72 12.26
N VAL A 301 -22.66 -11.48 11.99
CA VAL A 301 -21.74 -12.05 12.98
C VAL A 301 -20.36 -11.51 12.71
N LEU A 302 -19.82 -10.80 13.69
CA LEU A 302 -18.49 -10.18 13.62
C LEU A 302 -17.45 -11.13 14.20
N ASP A 303 -16.36 -11.32 13.48
CA ASP A 303 -15.12 -11.91 13.96
C ASP A 303 -14.03 -10.84 13.86
N GLU A 304 -13.77 -10.18 15.00
CA GLU A 304 -12.84 -9.07 15.08
C GLU A 304 -11.39 -9.54 14.93
N ASP A 305 -11.07 -10.75 15.37
CA ASP A 305 -9.70 -11.29 15.35
C ASP A 305 -9.21 -11.56 13.93
N SER A 306 -10.11 -12.03 13.06
CA SER A 306 -9.79 -12.30 11.66
C SER A 306 -10.19 -11.16 10.70
N ALA A 307 -10.75 -10.06 11.20
CA ALA A 307 -11.36 -8.98 10.42
C ALA A 307 -12.39 -9.50 9.39
N ARG A 308 -13.14 -10.51 9.77
CA ARG A 308 -14.10 -11.25 8.96
C ARG A 308 -15.52 -11.04 9.48
N ILE A 309 -16.46 -10.97 8.57
CA ILE A 309 -17.88 -10.79 8.91
C ILE A 309 -18.71 -11.77 8.10
N GLU A 310 -19.52 -12.53 8.82
CA GLU A 310 -20.56 -13.35 8.23
C GLU A 310 -21.87 -12.61 8.21
N VAL A 311 -22.48 -12.53 7.04
CA VAL A 311 -23.76 -11.86 6.82
C VAL A 311 -24.79 -12.87 6.35
N VAL A 312 -25.86 -13.00 7.11
CA VAL A 312 -26.97 -13.89 6.77
C VAL A 312 -28.07 -13.09 6.07
N VAL A 313 -28.47 -13.55 4.91
CA VAL A 313 -29.50 -12.94 4.08
C VAL A 313 -30.63 -13.93 3.80
N PRO A 314 -31.86 -13.45 3.51
CA PRO A 314 -32.93 -14.32 3.02
C PRO A 314 -32.50 -15.02 1.71
N ASP A 315 -32.96 -16.24 1.47
CA ASP A 315 -32.58 -17.05 0.32
C ASP A 315 -32.83 -16.35 -1.03
N ASP A 316 -33.91 -15.57 -1.14
CA ASP A 316 -34.26 -14.79 -2.32
C ASP A 316 -33.37 -13.55 -2.51
N GLN A 317 -32.67 -13.09 -1.47
CA GLN A 317 -31.78 -11.92 -1.49
C GLN A 317 -30.31 -12.27 -1.80
N LEU A 318 -29.92 -13.55 -1.75
CA LEU A 318 -28.52 -13.97 -1.96
C LEU A 318 -27.91 -13.41 -3.24
N SER A 319 -28.62 -13.56 -4.36
CA SER A 319 -28.13 -13.06 -5.64
C SER A 319 -27.98 -11.54 -5.68
N LEU A 320 -28.79 -10.82 -4.93
CA LEU A 320 -28.75 -9.36 -4.83
C LEU A 320 -27.59 -8.91 -3.92
N ALA A 321 -27.41 -9.60 -2.79
CA ALA A 321 -26.32 -9.35 -1.84
C ALA A 321 -24.95 -9.57 -2.47
N ILE A 322 -24.75 -10.69 -3.16
CA ILE A 322 -23.53 -10.98 -3.91
C ILE A 322 -23.39 -10.01 -5.09
N GLY A 323 -24.48 -9.77 -5.82
CA GLY A 323 -24.51 -8.97 -7.02
C GLY A 323 -23.88 -9.69 -8.23
N ARG A 324 -23.98 -9.07 -9.40
CA ARG A 324 -23.46 -9.64 -10.64
C ARG A 324 -21.95 -9.84 -10.57
N ARG A 325 -21.48 -11.07 -10.65
CA ARG A 325 -20.06 -11.47 -10.54
C ARG A 325 -19.42 -11.03 -9.23
N GLY A 326 -20.16 -11.03 -8.14
CA GLY A 326 -19.65 -10.62 -6.82
C GLY A 326 -19.43 -9.10 -6.68
N GLN A 327 -19.99 -8.28 -7.57
CA GLN A 327 -19.73 -6.84 -7.60
C GLN A 327 -20.21 -6.14 -6.32
N ASN A 328 -21.41 -6.49 -5.81
CA ASN A 328 -21.97 -5.80 -4.65
C ASN A 328 -21.19 -6.12 -3.37
N VAL A 329 -20.91 -7.40 -3.11
CA VAL A 329 -20.12 -7.82 -1.94
C VAL A 329 -18.69 -7.30 -2.00
N ARG A 330 -18.03 -7.35 -3.18
CA ARG A 330 -16.67 -6.84 -3.36
C ARG A 330 -16.58 -5.33 -3.10
N LEU A 331 -17.55 -4.55 -3.59
CA LEU A 331 -17.60 -3.11 -3.32
C LEU A 331 -17.90 -2.82 -1.85
N ALA A 332 -18.77 -3.60 -1.20
CA ALA A 332 -19.04 -3.47 0.22
C ALA A 332 -17.79 -3.79 1.07
N SER A 333 -17.08 -4.88 0.75
CA SER A 333 -15.82 -5.25 1.39
C SER A 333 -14.75 -4.15 1.23
N GLN A 334 -14.53 -3.63 0.02
CA GLN A 334 -13.60 -2.52 -0.21
C GLN A 334 -14.00 -1.22 0.50
N LEU A 335 -15.31 -0.96 0.63
CA LEU A 335 -15.83 0.24 1.28
C LEU A 335 -15.62 0.21 2.79
N THR A 336 -15.86 -0.96 3.40
CA THR A 336 -15.85 -1.16 4.85
C THR A 336 -14.50 -1.60 5.39
N GLY A 337 -13.67 -2.22 4.56
CA GLY A 337 -12.37 -2.80 4.95
C GLY A 337 -12.46 -4.19 5.57
N TRP A 338 -13.68 -4.79 5.63
CA TRP A 338 -13.93 -6.11 6.17
C TRP A 338 -14.05 -7.16 5.07
N ASP A 339 -13.60 -8.38 5.35
CA ASP A 339 -13.88 -9.53 4.50
C ASP A 339 -15.30 -10.04 4.80
N ILE A 340 -16.17 -10.03 3.78
CA ILE A 340 -17.60 -10.28 3.95
C ILE A 340 -17.96 -11.63 3.32
N ASP A 341 -18.37 -12.57 4.17
CA ASP A 341 -18.94 -13.84 3.77
C ASP A 341 -20.47 -13.76 3.82
N ILE A 342 -21.12 -14.14 2.73
CA ILE A 342 -22.59 -14.10 2.65
C ILE A 342 -23.13 -15.53 2.68
N LEU A 343 -24.05 -15.77 3.60
CA LEU A 343 -24.75 -17.05 3.79
C LEU A 343 -26.25 -16.82 3.68
N THR A 344 -26.98 -17.83 3.22
CA THR A 344 -28.44 -17.83 3.33
C THR A 344 -28.89 -18.27 4.71
N GLU A 345 -30.16 -17.96 5.08
CA GLU A 345 -30.77 -18.48 6.32
C GLU A 345 -30.77 -20.00 6.34
N ALA A 346 -30.99 -20.65 5.18
CA ALA A 346 -30.96 -22.09 5.05
C ALA A 346 -29.57 -22.67 5.30
N GLU A 347 -28.52 -22.10 4.70
CA GLU A 347 -27.13 -22.55 4.89
C GLU A 347 -26.67 -22.34 6.33
N GLU A 348 -27.03 -21.21 6.94
CA GLU A 348 -26.69 -20.92 8.34
C GLU A 348 -27.42 -21.88 9.29
N SER A 349 -28.68 -22.18 9.03
CA SER A 349 -29.45 -23.16 9.80
C SER A 349 -28.87 -24.57 9.66
N GLU A 350 -28.51 -24.99 8.45
CA GLU A 350 -27.89 -26.30 8.21
C GLU A 350 -26.52 -26.41 8.93
N ARG A 351 -25.70 -25.36 8.85
CA ARG A 351 -24.40 -25.28 9.56
C ARG A 351 -24.60 -25.42 11.06
N ARG A 352 -25.52 -24.65 11.66
CA ARG A 352 -25.81 -24.75 13.09
C ARG A 352 -26.31 -26.14 13.51
N GLN A 353 -27.18 -26.71 12.68
CA GLN A 353 -27.64 -28.07 12.92
C GLN A 353 -26.51 -29.07 12.91
N LYS A 354 -25.61 -28.96 11.94
CA LYS A 354 -24.42 -29.83 11.84
C LYS A 354 -23.48 -29.65 13.03
N GLU A 355 -23.18 -28.42 13.38
CA GLU A 355 -22.34 -28.10 14.55
C GLU A 355 -22.98 -28.60 15.87
N PHE A 356 -24.31 -28.49 15.99
CA PHE A 356 -25.03 -29.02 17.14
C PHE A 356 -24.92 -30.55 17.21
N VAL A 357 -25.13 -31.25 16.10
CA VAL A 357 -24.99 -32.73 16.05
C VAL A 357 -23.56 -33.17 16.33
N GLU A 358 -22.58 -32.48 15.76
CA GLU A 358 -21.16 -32.78 16.02
C GLU A 358 -20.80 -32.58 17.49
N ARG A 359 -21.23 -31.47 18.12
CA ARG A 359 -21.04 -31.23 19.56
C ARG A 359 -21.73 -32.29 20.43
N THR A 360 -22.98 -32.60 20.12
CA THR A 360 -23.71 -33.66 20.80
C THR A 360 -22.95 -34.97 20.76
N ASN A 361 -22.48 -35.38 19.56
CA ASN A 361 -21.70 -36.60 19.40
C ASN A 361 -20.38 -36.56 20.17
N THR A 362 -19.71 -35.41 20.21
CA THR A 362 -18.48 -35.24 20.99
C THR A 362 -18.74 -35.43 22.47
N PHE A 363 -19.79 -34.83 23.02
CA PHE A 363 -20.16 -35.00 24.42
C PHE A 363 -20.58 -36.44 24.75
N MET A 364 -21.37 -37.06 23.88
CA MET A 364 -21.74 -38.48 24.06
C MET A 364 -20.49 -39.41 24.13
N GLN A 365 -19.54 -39.20 23.23
CA GLN A 365 -18.33 -40.05 23.18
C GLN A 365 -17.34 -39.72 24.30
N ALA A 366 -17.19 -38.45 24.64
CA ALA A 366 -16.22 -38.01 25.66
C ALA A 366 -16.69 -38.35 27.09
N LEU A 367 -17.98 -38.14 27.35
CA LEU A 367 -18.53 -38.24 28.70
C LEU A 367 -19.25 -39.58 28.95
N ASP A 368 -19.37 -40.43 27.92
CA ASP A 368 -20.13 -41.68 27.96
C ASP A 368 -21.58 -41.45 28.49
N VAL A 369 -22.26 -40.46 27.91
CA VAL A 369 -23.62 -40.07 28.22
C VAL A 369 -24.57 -40.38 27.06
N ASP A 370 -25.86 -40.46 27.37
CA ASP A 370 -26.88 -40.68 26.34
C ASP A 370 -27.09 -39.40 25.46
N GLU A 371 -27.83 -39.58 24.37
CA GLU A 371 -28.08 -38.51 23.40
C GLU A 371 -28.84 -37.35 24.04
N VAL A 372 -29.72 -37.60 25.00
CA VAL A 372 -30.53 -36.54 25.64
C VAL A 372 -29.65 -35.63 26.48
N VAL A 373 -28.73 -36.18 27.25
CA VAL A 373 -27.74 -35.42 28.03
C VAL A 373 -26.78 -34.68 27.13
N GLY A 374 -26.28 -35.31 26.06
CA GLY A 374 -25.42 -34.64 25.08
C GLY A 374 -26.08 -33.48 24.37
N GLN A 375 -27.36 -33.64 23.97
CA GLN A 375 -28.14 -32.56 23.37
C GLN A 375 -28.42 -31.42 24.37
N LEU A 376 -28.70 -31.76 25.63
CA LEU A 376 -28.95 -30.77 26.68
C LEU A 376 -27.71 -29.89 26.92
N LEU A 377 -26.51 -30.51 27.07
CA LEU A 377 -25.26 -29.78 27.22
C LEU A 377 -24.95 -28.89 26.00
N ALA A 378 -25.20 -29.39 24.80
CA ALA A 378 -25.00 -28.59 23.58
C ALA A 378 -26.01 -27.44 23.47
N SER A 379 -27.26 -27.60 23.96
CA SER A 379 -28.32 -26.57 23.96
C SER A 379 -28.09 -25.48 25.00
N GLU A 380 -27.46 -25.79 26.12
CA GLU A 380 -27.09 -24.83 27.16
C GLU A 380 -25.88 -23.96 26.77
N GLY A 381 -25.24 -24.25 25.62
CA GLY A 381 -24.24 -23.41 25.04
C GLY A 381 -22.80 -23.86 25.26
N PHE A 382 -22.56 -24.98 25.92
CA PHE A 382 -21.20 -25.54 26.06
C PHE A 382 -20.63 -25.92 24.69
N ARG A 383 -19.39 -25.49 24.46
CA ARG A 383 -18.72 -25.67 23.17
C ARG A 383 -17.73 -26.80 23.15
N SER A 384 -17.11 -27.10 24.29
CA SER A 384 -16.06 -28.11 24.40
C SER A 384 -16.13 -28.89 25.71
N VAL A 385 -15.41 -30.02 25.75
CA VAL A 385 -15.29 -30.87 26.96
C VAL A 385 -14.46 -30.16 28.02
N GLU A 386 -13.53 -29.32 27.60
CA GLU A 386 -12.70 -28.48 28.49
C GLU A 386 -13.56 -27.52 29.29
N GLU A 387 -14.54 -26.82 28.65
CA GLU A 387 -15.47 -25.93 29.35
C GLU A 387 -16.22 -26.68 30.46
N LEU A 388 -16.69 -27.89 30.16
CA LEU A 388 -17.40 -28.72 31.15
C LEU A 388 -16.50 -29.17 32.31
N ALA A 389 -15.21 -29.42 32.07
CA ALA A 389 -14.26 -29.84 33.10
C ALA A 389 -13.93 -28.75 34.11
N TYR A 390 -14.00 -27.46 33.68
CA TYR A 390 -13.53 -26.32 34.47
C TYR A 390 -14.64 -25.34 34.89
N VAL A 391 -15.87 -25.48 34.36
CA VAL A 391 -17.03 -24.67 34.77
C VAL A 391 -17.37 -24.89 36.25
N GLU A 392 -17.98 -23.90 36.92
CA GLU A 392 -18.40 -24.07 38.30
C GLU A 392 -19.52 -25.14 38.42
N PRO A 393 -19.42 -26.11 39.37
CA PRO A 393 -20.44 -27.17 39.53
C PRO A 393 -21.87 -26.65 39.71
N ALA A 394 -22.02 -25.48 40.32
CA ALA A 394 -23.30 -24.82 40.50
C ALA A 394 -23.95 -24.40 39.18
N GLU A 395 -23.18 -24.08 38.17
CA GLU A 395 -23.68 -23.72 36.85
C GLU A 395 -24.23 -24.94 36.12
N LEU A 396 -23.52 -26.07 36.15
CA LEU A 396 -24.02 -27.34 35.62
C LEU A 396 -25.26 -27.83 36.37
N ALA A 397 -25.30 -27.70 37.69
CA ALA A 397 -26.46 -28.07 38.51
C ALA A 397 -27.69 -27.17 38.28
N SER A 398 -27.51 -25.99 37.69
CA SER A 398 -28.60 -25.09 37.32
C SER A 398 -29.34 -25.49 36.05
N ILE A 399 -28.80 -26.44 35.29
CA ILE A 399 -29.40 -26.96 34.06
C ILE A 399 -30.66 -27.78 34.43
N GLU A 400 -31.74 -27.56 33.71
CA GLU A 400 -32.99 -28.28 33.96
C GLU A 400 -32.82 -29.78 33.74
N GLY A 401 -33.01 -30.57 34.81
CA GLY A 401 -32.81 -32.01 34.79
C GLY A 401 -31.48 -32.51 35.39
N PHE A 402 -30.60 -31.62 35.83
CA PHE A 402 -29.38 -31.97 36.53
C PHE A 402 -29.54 -31.68 38.04
N ASP A 403 -28.92 -32.52 38.84
CA ASP A 403 -28.70 -32.27 40.25
C ASP A 403 -27.19 -32.12 40.52
N GLU A 404 -26.82 -31.76 41.76
CA GLU A 404 -25.42 -31.60 42.15
C GLU A 404 -24.58 -32.87 41.90
N GLU A 405 -25.18 -34.08 42.11
CA GLU A 405 -24.49 -35.35 41.93
C GLU A 405 -24.22 -35.64 40.45
N THR A 406 -25.21 -35.36 39.57
CA THR A 406 -25.06 -35.46 38.11
C THR A 406 -24.07 -34.45 37.56
N ALA A 407 -24.07 -33.23 38.05
CA ALA A 407 -23.12 -32.17 37.65
C ALA A 407 -21.69 -32.55 38.01
N GLU A 408 -21.44 -33.06 39.22
CA GLU A 408 -20.14 -33.52 39.65
C GLU A 408 -19.68 -34.76 38.83
N GLU A 409 -20.55 -35.70 38.51
CA GLU A 409 -20.24 -36.87 37.69
C GLU A 409 -19.85 -36.48 36.26
N ILE A 410 -20.61 -35.57 35.62
CA ILE A 410 -20.28 -35.08 34.26
C ILE A 410 -18.94 -34.39 34.27
N GLN A 411 -18.66 -33.57 35.27
CA GLN A 411 -17.39 -32.84 35.39
C GLN A 411 -16.21 -33.78 35.61
N ASN A 412 -16.39 -34.84 36.43
CA ASN A 412 -15.37 -35.85 36.67
C ASN A 412 -15.08 -36.62 35.37
N ARG A 413 -16.11 -37.02 34.63
CA ARG A 413 -15.96 -37.70 33.33
C ARG A 413 -15.26 -36.83 32.30
N ALA A 414 -15.57 -35.53 32.29
CA ALA A 414 -14.88 -34.58 31.43
C ALA A 414 -13.37 -34.48 31.75
N ARG A 415 -13.03 -34.39 33.05
CA ARG A 415 -11.63 -34.42 33.51
C ARG A 415 -10.90 -35.70 33.20
N ASP A 416 -11.56 -36.84 33.41
CA ASP A 416 -10.98 -38.17 33.11
C ASP A 416 -10.75 -38.37 31.61
N TYR A 417 -11.67 -37.86 30.77
CA TYR A 417 -11.52 -37.87 29.32
C TYR A 417 -10.32 -37.02 28.89
N LEU A 418 -10.19 -35.79 29.39
CA LEU A 418 -9.06 -34.90 29.07
C LEU A 418 -7.73 -35.52 29.53
N ALA A 419 -7.68 -36.07 30.74
CA ALA A 419 -6.48 -36.75 31.26
C ALA A 419 -6.10 -37.97 30.41
N ARG A 420 -7.09 -38.72 29.90
CA ARG A 420 -6.84 -39.86 28.99
C ARG A 420 -6.28 -39.37 27.66
N ILE A 421 -6.90 -38.39 27.04
CA ILE A 421 -6.42 -37.81 25.76
C ILE A 421 -5.01 -37.26 25.91
N GLU A 422 -4.75 -36.52 26.98
CA GLU A 422 -3.40 -35.99 27.26
C GLU A 422 -2.38 -37.14 27.45
N GLY A 423 -2.77 -38.22 28.17
CA GLY A 423 -1.94 -39.41 28.31
C GLY A 423 -1.65 -40.14 26.99
N GLU A 424 -2.67 -40.28 26.12
CA GLU A 424 -2.53 -40.87 24.80
C GLU A 424 -1.62 -40.00 23.89
N GLN A 425 -1.80 -38.69 23.92
CA GLN A 425 -0.95 -37.75 23.19
C GLN A 425 0.49 -37.75 23.71
N ASP A 426 0.69 -37.80 25.02
CA ASP A 426 2.03 -37.90 25.61
C ASP A 426 2.74 -39.23 25.27
N ALA A 427 1.99 -40.35 25.25
CA ALA A 427 2.51 -41.63 24.79
C ALA A 427 2.92 -41.56 23.30
N ARG A 428 2.06 -40.98 22.46
CA ARG A 428 2.33 -40.82 21.04
C ARG A 428 3.52 -39.89 20.77
N ARG A 429 3.61 -38.79 21.52
CA ARG A 429 4.76 -37.88 21.48
C ARG A 429 6.08 -38.61 21.75
N LYS A 430 6.10 -39.46 22.80
CA LYS A 430 7.27 -40.30 23.16
C LYS A 430 7.64 -41.29 22.08
N GLU A 431 6.65 -41.93 21.44
CA GLU A 431 6.87 -42.80 20.29
C GLU A 431 7.53 -42.08 19.12
N LEU A 432 7.12 -40.84 18.86
CA LEU A 432 7.69 -39.98 17.80
C LEU A 432 9.08 -39.45 18.16
N GLY A 433 9.51 -39.59 19.41
CA GLY A 433 10.82 -39.14 19.89
C GLY A 433 10.91 -37.63 20.09
N VAL A 434 9.80 -36.97 20.38
CA VAL A 434 9.76 -35.52 20.65
C VAL A 434 10.26 -35.26 22.08
N ALA A 435 11.24 -34.36 22.22
CA ALA A 435 11.89 -34.02 23.46
C ALA A 435 10.96 -33.30 24.46
N ASP A 436 11.14 -33.61 25.76
CA ASP A 436 10.38 -32.95 26.83
C ASP A 436 10.64 -31.45 26.93
N GLU A 437 11.79 -30.99 26.47
CA GLU A 437 12.19 -29.58 26.45
C GLU A 437 11.22 -28.66 25.69
N LEU A 438 10.50 -29.18 24.69
CA LEU A 438 9.49 -28.43 23.96
C LEU A 438 8.30 -27.99 24.83
N ARG A 439 8.03 -28.66 25.96
CA ARG A 439 7.00 -28.25 26.94
C ARG A 439 7.28 -26.91 27.59
N GLU A 440 8.54 -26.49 27.60
CA GLU A 440 8.93 -25.20 28.16
C GLU A 440 8.54 -24.01 27.27
N ILE A 441 8.20 -24.27 26.01
CA ILE A 441 7.75 -23.24 25.07
C ILE A 441 6.35 -22.77 25.47
N ASN A 442 6.17 -21.46 25.50
CA ASN A 442 4.87 -20.88 25.85
C ASN A 442 3.78 -21.27 24.84
N GLY A 443 2.63 -21.72 25.32
CA GLY A 443 1.52 -22.18 24.47
C GLY A 443 1.68 -23.62 23.94
N MET A 444 2.75 -24.35 24.29
CA MET A 444 2.99 -25.71 23.85
C MET A 444 2.07 -26.72 24.57
N THR A 445 1.29 -27.46 23.81
CA THR A 445 0.43 -28.56 24.29
C THR A 445 0.92 -29.91 23.80
N SER A 446 0.47 -31.01 24.46
CA SER A 446 0.82 -32.36 24.03
C SER A 446 0.32 -32.66 22.61
N ALA A 447 -0.82 -32.08 22.21
CA ALA A 447 -1.37 -32.18 20.87
C ALA A 447 -0.47 -31.52 19.82
N ILE A 448 0.01 -30.31 20.13
CA ILE A 448 0.96 -29.57 19.27
C ILE A 448 2.25 -30.37 19.12
N MET A 449 2.79 -30.89 20.21
CA MET A 449 4.02 -31.71 20.19
C MET A 449 3.89 -32.95 19.33
N VAL A 450 2.73 -33.62 19.33
CA VAL A 450 2.46 -34.78 18.45
C VAL A 450 2.47 -34.35 16.98
N LYS A 451 1.76 -33.30 16.65
CA LYS A 451 1.73 -32.74 15.28
C LYS A 451 3.11 -32.30 14.77
N LEU A 452 3.88 -31.65 15.63
CA LEU A 452 5.27 -31.29 15.32
C LEU A 452 6.14 -32.52 15.10
N GLY A 453 6.01 -33.54 15.97
CA GLY A 453 6.74 -34.80 15.83
C GLY A 453 6.39 -35.59 14.58
N GLU A 454 5.14 -35.56 14.12
CA GLU A 454 4.70 -36.15 12.85
C GLU A 454 5.32 -35.47 11.63
N ASN A 455 5.76 -34.23 11.78
CA ASN A 455 6.47 -33.45 10.76
C ASN A 455 7.97 -33.33 11.02
N ASP A 456 8.54 -34.27 11.80
CA ASP A 456 9.96 -34.37 12.14
C ASP A 456 10.54 -33.20 12.96
N VAL A 457 9.72 -32.32 13.55
CA VAL A 457 10.13 -31.28 14.49
C VAL A 457 10.13 -31.90 15.91
N LYS A 458 11.31 -32.24 16.44
CA LYS A 458 11.45 -33.06 17.64
C LYS A 458 12.10 -32.38 18.84
N ASN A 459 12.76 -31.25 18.63
CA ASN A 459 13.47 -30.49 19.67
C ASN A 459 13.30 -28.98 19.48
N ILE A 460 13.82 -28.19 20.41
CA ILE A 460 13.74 -26.73 20.40
C ILE A 460 14.47 -26.15 19.18
N GLU A 461 15.59 -26.74 18.74
CA GLU A 461 16.36 -26.25 17.60
C GLU A 461 15.60 -26.47 16.29
N ASP A 462 14.90 -27.60 16.14
CA ASP A 462 14.06 -27.89 14.97
C ASP A 462 12.91 -26.86 14.88
N LEU A 463 12.24 -26.57 15.99
CA LEU A 463 11.16 -25.57 16.05
C LEU A 463 11.69 -24.14 15.79
N ALA A 464 12.85 -23.80 16.34
CA ALA A 464 13.49 -22.51 16.08
C ALA A 464 13.84 -22.30 14.60
N GLY A 465 14.08 -23.40 13.87
CA GLY A 465 14.34 -23.41 12.43
C GLY A 465 13.11 -23.24 11.54
N CYS A 466 11.89 -23.44 12.09
CA CYS A 466 10.65 -23.30 11.33
C CYS A 466 10.33 -21.84 11.00
N ALA A 467 9.59 -21.65 9.90
CA ALA A 467 8.90 -20.41 9.61
C ALA A 467 7.45 -20.48 10.11
N THR A 468 6.82 -19.33 10.34
CA THR A 468 5.41 -19.26 10.75
C THR A 468 4.50 -19.95 9.74
N ASP A 469 4.81 -19.82 8.45
CA ASP A 469 4.08 -20.47 7.37
C ASP A 469 4.17 -22.01 7.42
N ASP A 470 5.26 -22.57 7.94
CA ASP A 470 5.41 -24.03 8.12
C ASP A 470 4.44 -24.55 9.19
N LEU A 471 4.16 -23.76 10.23
CA LEU A 471 3.25 -24.14 11.32
C LEU A 471 1.78 -23.98 10.95
N VAL A 472 1.38 -22.80 10.47
CA VAL A 472 -0.04 -22.46 10.22
C VAL A 472 -0.45 -22.61 8.76
N GLY A 473 0.52 -22.85 7.84
CA GLY A 473 0.29 -22.92 6.41
C GLY A 473 0.23 -21.54 5.75
N TRP A 474 0.12 -21.56 4.43
CA TRP A 474 0.04 -20.33 3.63
C TRP A 474 -0.92 -20.48 2.46
N THR A 475 -1.35 -19.35 1.95
CA THR A 475 -2.26 -19.29 0.81
C THR A 475 -1.52 -18.76 -0.40
N GLU A 476 -1.45 -19.53 -1.50
CA GLU A 476 -0.86 -19.12 -2.76
C GLU A 476 -1.95 -18.87 -3.80
N ARG A 477 -1.81 -17.80 -4.57
CA ARG A 477 -2.70 -17.51 -5.69
C ARG A 477 -2.03 -17.86 -7.01
N LYS A 478 -2.42 -19.01 -7.58
CA LYS A 478 -1.87 -19.52 -8.83
C LYS A 478 -2.98 -19.68 -9.87
N ASP A 479 -2.76 -19.11 -11.06
CA ASP A 479 -3.71 -19.18 -12.20
C ASP A 479 -5.16 -18.69 -11.92
N GLY A 480 -5.31 -17.81 -10.91
CA GLY A 480 -6.62 -17.27 -10.52
C GLY A 480 -7.35 -18.11 -9.45
N GLU A 481 -6.83 -19.24 -9.06
CA GLU A 481 -7.31 -20.07 -7.96
C GLU A 481 -6.46 -19.84 -6.70
N THR A 482 -7.14 -19.83 -5.56
CA THR A 482 -6.49 -19.72 -4.24
C THR A 482 -6.24 -21.12 -3.72
N ILE A 483 -4.96 -21.51 -3.63
CA ILE A 483 -4.54 -22.81 -3.09
C ILE A 483 -4.10 -22.59 -1.64
N LYS A 484 -4.79 -23.26 -0.69
CA LYS A 484 -4.39 -23.28 0.72
C LYS A 484 -3.42 -24.44 0.93
N ASN A 485 -2.20 -24.13 1.30
CA ASN A 485 -1.20 -25.13 1.72
C ASN A 485 -1.30 -25.30 3.25
N ALA A 486 -1.61 -26.51 3.70
CA ALA A 486 -1.74 -26.82 5.10
C ALA A 486 -0.39 -26.73 5.82
N GLY A 487 -0.36 -26.17 7.02
CA GLY A 487 0.81 -26.18 7.90
C GLY A 487 0.89 -27.45 8.75
N PHE A 488 1.96 -27.58 9.53
CA PHE A 488 2.16 -28.72 10.44
C PHE A 488 1.08 -28.85 11.52
N LEU A 489 0.52 -27.69 11.94
CA LEU A 489 -0.49 -27.60 12.97
C LEU A 489 -1.91 -27.47 12.41
N ASP A 490 -2.11 -27.84 11.15
CA ASP A 490 -3.46 -27.80 10.54
C ASP A 490 -4.45 -28.63 11.37
N GLY A 491 -5.60 -28.04 11.71
CA GLY A 491 -6.62 -28.61 12.59
C GLY A 491 -6.44 -28.31 14.09
N ILE A 492 -5.42 -27.54 14.47
CA ILE A 492 -5.30 -26.90 15.79
C ILE A 492 -5.64 -25.42 15.61
N ASP A 493 -6.49 -24.90 16.48
CA ASP A 493 -6.83 -23.46 16.47
C ASP A 493 -5.65 -22.68 17.07
N LEU A 494 -4.76 -22.25 16.18
CA LEU A 494 -3.57 -21.48 16.51
C LEU A 494 -3.46 -20.29 15.55
N SER A 495 -3.47 -19.11 16.10
CA SER A 495 -3.29 -17.88 15.33
C SER A 495 -1.86 -17.76 14.78
N ARG A 496 -1.69 -16.94 13.73
CA ARG A 496 -0.37 -16.67 13.15
C ARG A 496 0.57 -16.02 14.16
N ASP A 497 0.04 -15.13 15.00
CA ASP A 497 0.80 -14.40 16.02
C ASP A 497 1.27 -15.34 17.15
N GLU A 498 0.42 -16.27 17.56
CA GLU A 498 0.79 -17.30 18.54
C GLU A 498 1.87 -18.26 17.99
N ALA A 499 1.74 -18.70 16.75
CA ALA A 499 2.76 -19.52 16.08
C ALA A 499 4.10 -18.76 15.97
N GLU A 500 4.09 -17.48 15.65
CA GLU A 500 5.29 -16.64 15.62
C GLU A 500 5.90 -16.50 17.01
N ALA A 501 5.07 -16.29 18.04
CA ALA A 501 5.53 -16.21 19.44
C ALA A 501 6.18 -17.52 19.91
N MET A 502 5.62 -18.68 19.55
CA MET A 502 6.20 -19.99 19.85
C MET A 502 7.56 -20.18 19.19
N ILE A 503 7.70 -19.82 17.90
CA ILE A 503 8.99 -19.90 17.19
C ILE A 503 10.01 -18.95 17.81
N MET A 504 9.59 -17.73 18.18
CA MET A 504 10.49 -16.76 18.82
C MET A 504 10.96 -17.22 20.20
N ASP A 505 10.06 -17.79 21.01
CA ASP A 505 10.43 -18.39 22.32
C ASP A 505 11.41 -19.54 22.12
N ALA A 506 11.19 -20.39 21.12
CA ALA A 506 12.13 -21.46 20.76
C ALA A 506 13.51 -20.91 20.34
N ARG A 507 13.56 -19.85 19.54
CA ARG A 507 14.83 -19.18 19.13
C ARG A 507 15.59 -18.57 20.30
N VAL A 508 14.86 -17.97 21.26
CA VAL A 508 15.46 -17.44 22.50
C VAL A 508 16.07 -18.57 23.33
N LYS A 509 15.32 -19.66 23.53
CA LYS A 509 15.79 -20.83 24.31
C LYS A 509 16.92 -21.60 23.62
N ALA A 510 16.91 -21.65 22.29
CA ALA A 510 18.02 -22.18 21.49
C ALA A 510 19.26 -21.26 21.47
N GLY A 511 19.17 -20.05 22.02
CA GLY A 511 20.26 -19.07 22.03
C GLY A 511 20.54 -18.39 20.69
N TRP A 512 19.61 -18.44 19.76
CA TRP A 512 19.74 -17.80 18.44
C TRP A 512 19.44 -16.30 18.47
N VAL A 513 18.63 -15.87 19.44
CA VAL A 513 18.20 -14.48 19.62
C VAL A 513 18.27 -14.12 21.10
N GLU A 514 18.72 -12.92 21.44
CA GLU A 514 18.65 -12.41 22.80
C GLU A 514 17.19 -12.13 23.18
N ALA A 515 16.81 -12.49 24.41
CA ALA A 515 15.47 -12.20 24.92
C ALA A 515 15.20 -10.69 24.86
N PRO A 516 14.03 -10.24 24.38
CA PRO A 516 13.68 -8.82 24.44
C PRO A 516 13.71 -8.39 25.90
N ALA A 517 14.43 -7.27 26.21
CA ALA A 517 14.48 -6.71 27.54
C ALA A 517 13.04 -6.42 28.02
N GLU A 518 12.63 -7.00 29.16
CA GLU A 518 11.36 -6.66 29.81
C GLU A 518 11.31 -5.13 29.97
N VAL A 519 10.40 -4.49 29.25
CA VAL A 519 10.02 -3.11 29.48
C VAL A 519 9.33 -3.11 30.84
N ALA A 520 10.09 -2.76 31.90
CA ALA A 520 9.54 -2.55 33.22
C ALA A 520 8.37 -1.57 33.10
N ALA A 521 7.17 -2.04 33.41
CA ALA A 521 6.02 -1.18 33.59
C ALA A 521 6.38 -0.17 34.70
N GLU A 522 6.68 1.07 34.32
CA GLU A 522 6.74 2.17 35.25
C GLU A 522 5.35 2.37 35.85
N ASP A 523 5.28 2.06 37.13
CA ASP A 523 4.16 2.32 38.03
C ASP A 523 3.99 3.85 38.16
N ASP A 524 3.15 4.44 37.34
CA ASP A 524 2.73 5.84 37.42
C ASP A 524 1.62 5.98 38.50
N SER A 525 1.99 5.69 39.74
CA SER A 525 1.23 6.10 40.91
C SER A 525 1.99 7.21 41.63
N GLN A 526 1.86 8.48 41.17
CA GLN A 526 1.90 9.68 42.01
C GLN A 526 1.72 10.96 41.17
N GLY A 527 0.59 11.67 41.41
CA GLY A 527 0.42 13.06 41.00
C GLY A 527 -1.03 13.43 40.74
#